data_5738c6e4ef302369d72942615c58e8d0
#
_entry.id   5738c6e4ef302369d72942615c58e8d0
#
_cell.length_a   1.000
_cell.length_b   1.000
_cell.length_c   1.000
_cell.angle_alpha   90.00
_cell.angle_beta   90.00
_cell.angle_gamma   90.00
#
_symmetry.space_group_name_H-M   'P 1'
#
loop_
_entity.id
_entity.type
_entity.pdbx_description
1 polymer ?
#
loop_
_entity_poly.entity_id
_entity_poly.type
_entity_poly.pdbx_seq_one_letter_code
_entity_poly.pdbx_strand_id
1 'polypeptide(L)'
;LYPDRIIRLKSPARKMYEDSKGNHLHLSHRSTIGKSDWALALSVTERKRKDQIQVQMDFVTEIEEKWIVDQLCQKLIHQKKSYLDLATRMVVSESYLALGVFKLNLRLDHSPGKDQIARAYAQEIIAGNLNLKNWNIEVDQFLERLKFLWSAFPEYEIKPLDSEDLFLLLEQLCLEKQNWKEIKNAN
;
A
#
# COMPACT_ATOMS: atom_id res chain seq x y z
N LEU A 1 3.04 16.85 21.09
CA LEU A 1 3.97 15.99 20.34
C LEU A 1 4.21 16.54 18.95
N TYR A 2 5.46 16.55 18.47
CA TYR A 2 5.84 16.94 17.12
C TYR A 2 5.86 15.68 16.25
N PRO A 3 4.95 15.54 15.25
CA PRO A 3 4.83 14.33 14.45
C PRO A 3 6.10 13.98 13.68
N ASP A 4 6.84 14.99 13.24
CA ASP A 4 8.12 14.90 12.52
C ASP A 4 9.30 14.42 13.38
N ARG A 5 9.10 14.35 14.69
CA ARG A 5 10.09 13.86 15.66
C ARG A 5 9.83 12.42 16.11
N ILE A 6 8.71 11.85 15.73
CA ILE A 6 8.38 10.46 16.00
C ILE A 6 9.17 9.59 15.02
N ILE A 7 9.85 8.58 15.56
CA ILE A 7 10.72 7.70 14.81
C ILE A 7 10.42 6.24 15.16
N ARG A 8 10.58 5.36 14.19
CA ARG A 8 10.41 3.92 14.34
C ARG A 8 11.70 3.19 14.07
N LEU A 9 12.02 2.19 14.86
CA LEU A 9 13.19 1.33 14.66
C LEU A 9 13.03 0.51 13.37
N LYS A 10 13.96 0.70 12.42
CA LYS A 10 13.99 -0.03 11.14
C LYS A 10 15.02 -1.16 11.14
N SER A 11 16.18 -0.92 11.75
CA SER A 11 17.23 -1.93 11.84
C SER A 11 17.91 -1.89 13.21
N PRO A 12 17.61 -2.87 14.08
CA PRO A 12 18.24 -2.94 15.41
C PRO A 12 19.76 -3.09 15.35
N ALA A 13 20.27 -3.87 14.38
CA ALA A 13 21.71 -4.12 14.22
C ALA A 13 22.50 -2.84 13.86
N ARG A 14 21.87 -1.95 13.07
CA ARG A 14 22.47 -0.69 12.61
C ARG A 14 22.07 0.52 13.46
N LYS A 15 21.24 0.32 14.49
CA LYS A 15 20.64 1.42 15.28
C LYS A 15 20.02 2.51 14.39
N MET A 16 19.34 2.07 13.33
CA MET A 16 18.76 2.92 12.32
C MET A 16 17.25 3.01 12.55
N TYR A 17 16.78 4.24 12.56
CA TYR A 17 15.37 4.61 12.68
C TYR A 17 14.87 5.28 11.40
N GLU A 18 13.58 5.35 11.24
CA GLU A 18 12.89 6.04 10.16
C GLU A 18 11.92 7.06 10.76
N ASP A 19 11.82 8.25 10.18
CA ASP A 19 10.83 9.27 10.58
C ASP A 19 9.51 9.10 9.84
N SER A 20 8.52 9.92 10.16
CA SER A 20 7.19 9.90 9.53
C SER A 20 7.20 10.27 8.04
N LYS A 21 8.30 10.81 7.51
CA LYS A 21 8.50 11.14 6.09
C LYS A 21 9.26 10.06 5.33
N GLY A 22 9.75 9.01 6.02
CA GLY A 22 10.56 7.95 5.44
C GLY A 22 12.07 8.22 5.44
N ASN A 23 12.55 9.30 6.09
CA ASN A 23 13.97 9.57 6.18
C ASN A 23 14.62 8.65 7.21
N HIS A 24 15.86 8.24 6.91
CA HIS A 24 16.64 7.39 7.80
C HIS A 24 17.52 8.23 8.75
N LEU A 25 17.44 7.90 10.04
CA LEU A 25 18.18 8.56 11.10
C LEU A 25 19.02 7.53 11.87
N HIS A 26 20.22 7.93 12.26
CA HIS A 26 21.12 7.07 13.03
C HIS A 26 21.20 7.51 14.48
N LEU A 27 21.08 6.55 15.39
CA LEU A 27 21.23 6.81 16.80
C LEU A 27 22.72 7.02 17.14
N SER A 28 23.01 8.07 17.89
CA SER A 28 24.36 8.34 18.40
C SER A 28 24.86 7.19 19.25
N HIS A 29 26.18 6.92 19.15
CA HIS A 29 26.84 5.92 20.02
C HIS A 29 26.74 6.25 21.51
N ARG A 30 26.51 7.50 21.85
CA ARG A 30 26.36 7.99 23.23
C ARG A 30 24.96 7.77 23.81
N SER A 31 24.00 7.41 22.96
CA SER A 31 22.63 7.16 23.41
C SER A 31 22.54 5.83 24.16
N THR A 32 21.92 5.86 25.31
CA THR A 32 21.68 4.70 26.18
C THR A 32 20.33 4.03 25.91
N ILE A 33 19.58 4.51 24.92
CA ILE A 33 18.28 3.92 24.57
C ILE A 33 18.46 2.47 24.15
N GLY A 34 17.56 1.64 24.66
CA GLY A 34 17.43 0.24 24.31
C GLY A 34 16.97 0.02 22.86
N LYS A 35 16.39 -1.15 22.60
CA LYS A 35 15.83 -1.51 21.29
C LYS A 35 14.32 -1.24 21.27
N SER A 36 13.91 0.00 21.61
CA SER A 36 12.51 0.37 21.56
C SER A 36 12.06 0.53 20.10
N ASP A 37 10.90 -0.03 19.76
CA ASP A 37 10.33 0.08 18.40
C ASP A 37 9.97 1.53 18.06
N TRP A 38 9.53 2.31 19.05
CA TRP A 38 9.14 3.69 18.89
C TRP A 38 9.92 4.62 19.81
N ALA A 39 10.30 5.76 19.27
CA ALA A 39 11.00 6.77 20.04
C ALA A 39 10.67 8.19 19.56
N LEU A 40 10.98 9.18 20.39
CA LEU A 40 10.88 10.60 20.08
C LEU A 40 12.29 11.19 20.02
N ALA A 41 12.67 11.72 18.86
CA ALA A 41 13.94 12.41 18.67
C ALA A 41 13.84 13.86 19.14
N LEU A 42 14.50 14.19 20.26
CA LEU A 42 14.50 15.54 20.82
C LEU A 42 15.55 16.44 20.14
N SER A 43 16.67 15.86 19.71
CA SER A 43 17.74 16.58 19.01
C SER A 43 18.19 15.76 17.79
N VAL A 44 18.25 16.46 16.66
CA VAL A 44 18.66 15.90 15.38
C VAL A 44 19.76 16.81 14.81
N THR A 45 20.90 16.23 14.45
CA THR A 45 22.04 16.93 13.88
C THR A 45 22.44 16.30 12.54
N GLU A 46 22.72 17.12 11.56
CA GLU A 46 23.28 16.69 10.28
C GLU A 46 24.81 16.61 10.38
N ARG A 47 25.37 15.47 10.02
CA ARG A 47 26.82 15.27 9.95
C ARG A 47 27.23 14.85 8.54
N LYS A 48 28.15 15.60 7.95
CA LYS A 48 28.76 15.23 6.68
C LYS A 48 29.84 14.17 6.92
N ARG A 49 29.66 12.99 6.36
CA ARG A 49 30.63 11.89 6.46
C ARG A 49 30.87 11.33 5.06
N LYS A 50 32.11 11.44 4.55
CA LYS A 50 32.54 10.92 3.23
C LYS A 50 31.52 11.27 2.12
N ASP A 51 31.22 12.56 1.93
CA ASP A 51 30.29 13.11 0.94
C ASP A 51 28.81 12.70 1.08
N GLN A 52 28.43 12.03 2.15
CA GLN A 52 27.05 11.76 2.47
C GLN A 52 26.64 12.54 3.73
N ILE A 53 25.44 13.14 3.65
CA ILE A 53 24.81 13.77 4.81
C ILE A 53 24.15 12.65 5.63
N GLN A 54 24.66 12.41 6.84
CA GLN A 54 24.03 11.52 7.81
C GLN A 54 23.28 12.33 8.85
N VAL A 55 22.02 12.00 9.02
CA VAL A 55 21.20 12.58 10.09
C VAL A 55 21.39 11.73 11.35
N GLN A 56 21.94 12.36 12.39
CA GLN A 56 22.23 11.70 13.68
C GLN A 56 21.34 12.28 14.76
N MET A 57 20.85 11.40 15.63
CA MET A 57 20.06 11.77 16.81
C MET A 57 20.92 11.63 18.07
N ASP A 58 20.97 12.69 18.87
CA ASP A 58 21.77 12.69 20.09
C ASP A 58 20.90 12.49 21.35
N PHE A 59 19.72 13.12 21.41
CA PHE A 59 18.76 12.96 22.50
C PHE A 59 17.49 12.32 21.98
N VAL A 60 17.17 11.14 22.51
CA VAL A 60 16.02 10.35 22.10
C VAL A 60 15.38 9.75 23.36
N THR A 61 14.08 9.71 23.41
CA THR A 61 13.34 9.05 24.49
C THR A 61 12.42 7.97 23.93
N GLU A 62 12.29 6.87 24.63
CA GLU A 62 11.38 5.79 24.25
C GLU A 62 9.94 6.23 24.44
N ILE A 63 9.07 5.81 23.53
CA ILE A 63 7.63 6.04 23.60
C ILE A 63 6.89 4.78 23.20
N GLU A 64 5.63 4.69 23.57
CA GLU A 64 4.74 3.61 23.16
C GLU A 64 3.87 4.03 22.00
N GLU A 65 3.53 3.12 21.10
CA GLU A 65 2.61 3.38 19.98
C GLU A 65 1.26 3.93 20.46
N LYS A 66 0.77 3.44 21.60
CA LYS A 66 -0.46 3.94 22.21
C LYS A 66 -0.41 5.43 22.48
N TRP A 67 0.71 5.94 22.98
CA TRP A 67 0.86 7.37 23.27
C TRP A 67 0.83 8.21 22.01
N ILE A 68 1.37 7.67 20.90
CA ILE A 68 1.29 8.33 19.58
C ILE A 68 -0.18 8.47 19.16
N VAL A 69 -0.94 7.39 19.26
CA VAL A 69 -2.35 7.37 18.89
C VAL A 69 -3.17 8.33 19.76
N ASP A 70 -2.99 8.27 21.08
CA ASP A 70 -3.75 9.11 22.03
C ASP A 70 -3.45 10.61 21.84
N GLN A 71 -2.19 10.99 21.63
CA GLN A 71 -1.77 12.37 21.54
C GLN A 71 -1.95 13.02 20.17
N LEU A 72 -1.98 12.19 19.10
CA LEU A 72 -2.08 12.67 17.72
C LEU A 72 -3.38 12.27 17.03
N CYS A 73 -4.40 11.84 17.77
CA CYS A 73 -5.65 11.33 17.22
C CYS A 73 -6.26 12.21 16.12
N GLN A 74 -6.18 13.55 16.24
CA GLN A 74 -6.68 14.50 15.26
C GLN A 74 -5.82 14.61 13.98
N LYS A 75 -4.57 14.13 14.01
CA LYS A 75 -3.63 14.18 12.88
C LYS A 75 -3.48 12.84 12.18
N LEU A 76 -4.05 11.79 12.75
CA LEU A 76 -4.00 10.45 12.18
C LEU A 76 -5.12 10.27 11.15
N ILE A 77 -4.79 9.65 10.03
CA ILE A 77 -5.73 9.36 8.96
C ILE A 77 -6.07 7.88 9.02
N HIS A 78 -7.35 7.56 9.22
CA HIS A 78 -7.80 6.18 9.14
C HIS A 78 -7.76 5.71 7.68
N GLN A 79 -7.02 4.65 7.43
CA GLN A 79 -6.90 4.03 6.11
C GLN A 79 -7.34 2.57 6.17
N LYS A 80 -8.04 2.15 5.12
CA LYS A 80 -8.38 0.76 4.87
C LYS A 80 -7.97 0.42 3.45
N LYS A 81 -7.17 -0.63 3.28
CA LYS A 81 -6.69 -1.09 1.98
C LYS A 81 -6.85 -2.60 1.87
N SER A 82 -7.43 -3.05 0.76
CA SER A 82 -7.50 -4.47 0.45
C SER A 82 -6.54 -4.78 -0.69
N TYR A 83 -5.86 -5.90 -0.61
CA TYR A 83 -4.93 -6.37 -1.63
C TYR A 83 -4.96 -7.90 -1.69
N LEU A 84 -4.58 -8.42 -2.84
CA LEU A 84 -4.40 -9.85 -3.02
C LEU A 84 -2.99 -10.27 -2.59
N ASP A 85 -2.90 -11.20 -1.66
CA ASP A 85 -1.65 -11.91 -1.41
C ASP A 85 -1.42 -12.94 -2.52
N LEU A 86 -0.48 -12.68 -3.40
CA LEU A 86 -0.19 -13.53 -4.55
C LEU A 86 0.31 -14.92 -4.16
N ALA A 87 0.91 -15.08 -2.97
CA ALA A 87 1.41 -16.37 -2.50
C ALA A 87 0.28 -17.29 -2.08
N THR A 88 -0.67 -16.77 -1.30
CA THR A 88 -1.84 -17.53 -0.81
C THR A 88 -3.03 -17.43 -1.75
N ARG A 89 -3.04 -16.44 -2.65
CA ARG A 89 -4.17 -16.06 -3.50
C ARG A 89 -5.43 -15.72 -2.71
N MET A 90 -5.25 -15.20 -1.52
CA MET A 90 -6.33 -14.72 -0.66
C MET A 90 -6.28 -13.19 -0.58
N VAL A 91 -7.46 -12.58 -0.56
CA VAL A 91 -7.55 -11.13 -0.35
C VAL A 91 -7.48 -10.84 1.13
N VAL A 92 -6.59 -9.93 1.49
CA VAL A 92 -6.41 -9.44 2.85
C VAL A 92 -6.77 -7.97 2.89
N SER A 93 -7.54 -7.57 3.88
CA SER A 93 -7.84 -6.17 4.15
C SER A 93 -7.05 -5.70 5.36
N GLU A 94 -6.28 -4.64 5.21
CA GLU A 94 -5.59 -3.98 6.31
C GLU A 94 -6.29 -2.67 6.67
N SER A 95 -6.44 -2.44 7.97
CA SER A 95 -6.98 -1.20 8.54
C SER A 95 -5.97 -0.64 9.52
N TYR A 96 -5.62 0.62 9.39
CA TYR A 96 -4.62 1.27 10.24
C TYR A 96 -4.83 2.78 10.33
N LEU A 97 -4.18 3.38 11.32
CA LEU A 97 -4.06 4.82 11.45
C LEU A 97 -2.73 5.26 10.84
N ALA A 98 -2.77 6.10 9.81
CA ALA A 98 -1.58 6.56 9.11
C ALA A 98 -1.01 7.83 9.76
N LEU A 99 0.31 7.82 10.00
CA LEU A 99 1.11 8.99 10.33
C LEU A 99 2.31 9.03 9.36
N GLY A 100 2.15 9.75 8.25
CA GLY A 100 3.13 9.68 7.16
C GLY A 100 3.29 8.25 6.65
N VAL A 101 4.51 7.71 6.69
CA VAL A 101 4.81 6.33 6.27
C VAL A 101 4.45 5.28 7.33
N PHE A 102 4.11 5.70 8.54
CA PHE A 102 3.82 4.77 9.64
C PHE A 102 2.38 4.27 9.59
N LYS A 103 2.22 2.97 9.85
CA LYS A 103 0.94 2.31 10.08
C LYS A 103 0.82 1.97 11.56
N LEU A 104 -0.07 2.66 12.26
CA LEU A 104 -0.36 2.49 13.69
C LEU A 104 -1.64 1.67 13.85
N ASN A 105 -1.75 0.89 14.92
CA ASN A 105 -2.91 0.03 15.17
C ASN A 105 -3.30 -0.83 13.96
N LEU A 106 -2.30 -1.41 13.29
CA LEU A 106 -2.52 -2.25 12.12
C LEU A 106 -3.37 -3.47 12.49
N ARG A 107 -4.50 -3.62 11.81
CA ARG A 107 -5.37 -4.79 11.90
C ARG A 107 -5.48 -5.44 10.53
N LEU A 108 -5.29 -6.74 10.49
CA LEU A 108 -5.47 -7.56 9.30
C LEU A 108 -6.82 -8.28 9.39
N ASP A 109 -7.61 -8.15 8.35
CA ASP A 109 -8.87 -8.86 8.17
C ASP A 109 -8.71 -9.83 7.00
N HIS A 110 -8.80 -11.12 7.29
CA HIS A 110 -8.69 -12.20 6.30
C HIS A 110 -10.04 -12.60 5.71
N SER A 111 -11.12 -11.88 6.08
CA SER A 111 -12.48 -12.10 5.59
C SER A 111 -13.08 -10.80 5.05
N PRO A 112 -12.46 -10.15 4.08
CA PRO A 112 -12.96 -8.90 3.51
C PRO A 112 -14.32 -9.10 2.84
N GLY A 113 -15.07 -8.01 2.68
CA GLY A 113 -16.35 -8.03 1.98
C GLY A 113 -16.21 -8.41 0.49
N LYS A 114 -17.29 -8.88 -0.11
CA LYS A 114 -17.32 -9.34 -1.52
C LYS A 114 -16.80 -8.29 -2.49
N ASP A 115 -17.20 -7.02 -2.32
CA ASP A 115 -16.74 -5.91 -3.17
C ASP A 115 -15.22 -5.69 -3.08
N GLN A 116 -14.66 -5.83 -1.88
CA GLN A 116 -13.22 -5.70 -1.66
C GLN A 116 -12.45 -6.86 -2.31
N ILE A 117 -13.01 -8.06 -2.26
CA ILE A 117 -12.47 -9.25 -2.92
C ILE A 117 -12.48 -9.05 -4.44
N ALA A 118 -13.65 -8.67 -5.01
CA ALA A 118 -13.81 -8.44 -6.43
C ALA A 118 -12.82 -7.39 -6.95
N ARG A 119 -12.75 -6.27 -6.25
CA ARG A 119 -11.87 -5.15 -6.60
C ARG A 119 -10.39 -5.53 -6.57
N ALA A 120 -9.95 -6.26 -5.55
CA ALA A 120 -8.57 -6.71 -5.44
C ALA A 120 -8.18 -7.67 -6.58
N TYR A 121 -9.06 -8.61 -6.94
CA TYR A 121 -8.80 -9.50 -8.08
C TYR A 121 -8.79 -8.75 -9.41
N ALA A 122 -9.73 -7.83 -9.64
CA ALA A 122 -9.78 -7.03 -10.85
C ALA A 122 -8.49 -6.21 -11.04
N GLN A 123 -7.95 -5.63 -9.97
CA GLN A 123 -6.68 -4.91 -9.99
C GLN A 123 -5.51 -5.80 -10.43
N GLU A 124 -5.42 -7.02 -9.90
CA GLU A 124 -4.33 -7.94 -10.21
C GLU A 124 -4.45 -8.56 -11.62
N ILE A 125 -5.69 -8.68 -12.14
CA ILE A 125 -5.92 -9.09 -13.53
C ILE A 125 -5.45 -8.00 -14.50
N ILE A 126 -5.82 -6.75 -14.25
CA ILE A 126 -5.37 -5.61 -15.08
C ILE A 126 -3.86 -5.43 -15.01
N ALA A 127 -3.25 -5.62 -13.83
CA ALA A 127 -1.81 -5.56 -13.66
C ALA A 127 -1.06 -6.73 -14.35
N GLY A 128 -1.79 -7.71 -14.91
CA GLY A 128 -1.19 -8.87 -15.57
C GLY A 128 -0.61 -9.93 -14.63
N ASN A 129 -0.85 -9.80 -13.31
CA ASN A 129 -0.38 -10.76 -12.31
C ASN A 129 -1.26 -12.01 -12.24
N LEU A 130 -2.49 -11.91 -12.76
CA LEU A 130 -3.46 -13.00 -12.84
C LEU A 130 -4.04 -13.10 -14.24
N ASN A 131 -4.11 -14.31 -14.78
CA ASN A 131 -4.65 -14.57 -16.12
C ASN A 131 -5.96 -15.36 -16.04
N LEU A 132 -7.04 -14.79 -16.59
CA LEU A 132 -8.30 -15.49 -16.78
C LEU A 132 -8.14 -16.55 -17.88
N LYS A 133 -8.75 -17.72 -17.68
CA LYS A 133 -8.69 -18.83 -18.65
C LYS A 133 -9.31 -18.47 -19.99
N ASN A 134 -10.40 -17.70 -19.95
CA ASN A 134 -11.19 -17.33 -21.12
C ASN A 134 -10.78 -15.98 -21.73
N TRP A 135 -9.79 -15.29 -21.13
CA TRP A 135 -9.16 -14.15 -21.75
C TRP A 135 -8.12 -14.61 -22.75
N ASN A 136 -8.55 -14.81 -23.96
CA ASN A 136 -7.74 -15.31 -25.05
C ASN A 136 -7.50 -14.22 -26.10
N ILE A 137 -6.77 -14.58 -27.17
CA ILE A 137 -6.46 -13.67 -28.26
C ILE A 137 -7.70 -13.09 -28.96
N GLU A 138 -8.84 -13.78 -28.91
CA GLU A 138 -10.09 -13.31 -29.52
C GLU A 138 -10.65 -12.10 -28.76
N VAL A 139 -10.52 -12.09 -27.41
CA VAL A 139 -10.91 -10.95 -26.58
C VAL A 139 -10.01 -9.75 -26.89
N ASP A 140 -8.70 -9.94 -26.96
CA ASP A 140 -7.75 -8.88 -27.30
C ASP A 140 -8.03 -8.31 -28.69
N GLN A 141 -8.26 -9.20 -29.69
CA GLN A 141 -8.63 -8.77 -31.03
C GLN A 141 -9.99 -8.04 -31.09
N PHE A 142 -10.93 -8.43 -30.24
CA PHE A 142 -12.21 -7.72 -30.14
C PHE A 142 -12.01 -6.31 -29.60
N LEU A 143 -11.24 -6.14 -28.55
CA LEU A 143 -10.92 -4.82 -27.99
C LEU A 143 -10.19 -3.93 -29.00
N GLU A 144 -9.23 -4.48 -29.74
CA GLU A 144 -8.52 -3.74 -30.79
C GLU A 144 -9.45 -3.35 -31.97
N ARG A 145 -10.39 -4.23 -32.33
CA ARG A 145 -11.42 -3.88 -33.34
C ARG A 145 -12.32 -2.74 -32.89
N LEU A 146 -12.72 -2.70 -31.61
CA LEU A 146 -13.50 -1.59 -31.06
C LEU A 146 -12.72 -0.27 -31.13
N LYS A 147 -11.43 -0.27 -30.79
CA LYS A 147 -10.57 0.91 -30.93
C LYS A 147 -10.44 1.36 -32.38
N PHE A 148 -10.27 0.42 -33.30
CA PHE A 148 -10.22 0.73 -34.75
C PHE A 148 -11.52 1.34 -35.24
N LEU A 149 -12.68 0.75 -34.91
CA LEU A 149 -13.99 1.28 -35.33
C LEU A 149 -14.20 2.69 -34.80
N TRP A 150 -13.87 2.97 -33.57
CA TRP A 150 -13.93 4.31 -32.99
C TRP A 150 -13.09 5.34 -33.77
N SER A 151 -11.86 4.93 -34.13
CA SER A 151 -10.97 5.84 -34.89
C SER A 151 -11.33 6.02 -36.35
N ALA A 152 -11.82 4.95 -37.00
CA ALA A 152 -12.12 4.94 -38.42
C ALA A 152 -13.53 5.46 -38.77
N PHE A 153 -14.48 5.32 -37.85
CA PHE A 153 -15.89 5.61 -38.03
C PHE A 153 -16.50 6.32 -36.81
N PRO A 154 -16.04 7.55 -36.51
CA PRO A 154 -16.49 8.29 -35.31
C PRO A 154 -17.99 8.60 -35.34
N GLU A 155 -18.64 8.60 -36.52
CA GLU A 155 -20.07 8.84 -36.70
C GLU A 155 -20.96 7.77 -36.05
N TYR A 156 -20.44 6.56 -35.79
CA TYR A 156 -21.20 5.51 -35.13
C TYR A 156 -21.16 5.58 -33.60
N GLU A 157 -20.36 6.50 -33.03
CA GLU A 157 -20.23 6.72 -31.58
C GLU A 157 -19.91 5.44 -30.74
N ILE A 158 -19.27 4.45 -31.40
CA ILE A 158 -18.85 3.19 -30.74
C ILE A 158 -17.63 3.47 -29.88
N LYS A 159 -17.84 3.91 -28.65
CA LYS A 159 -16.75 4.21 -27.72
C LYS A 159 -15.96 2.92 -27.35
N PRO A 160 -14.63 2.90 -27.49
CA PRO A 160 -13.82 1.78 -27.02
C PRO A 160 -13.88 1.73 -25.48
N LEU A 161 -13.72 0.53 -24.94
CA LEU A 161 -13.57 0.35 -23.49
C LEU A 161 -12.25 0.99 -23.05
N ASP A 162 -12.32 1.95 -22.15
CA ASP A 162 -11.14 2.51 -21.52
C ASP A 162 -10.71 1.65 -20.30
N SER A 163 -9.64 2.06 -19.63
CA SER A 163 -9.11 1.30 -18.49
C SER A 163 -10.07 1.25 -17.31
N GLU A 164 -10.90 2.27 -17.13
CA GLU A 164 -11.92 2.31 -16.07
C GLU A 164 -13.09 1.39 -16.40
N ASP A 165 -13.57 1.42 -17.64
CA ASP A 165 -14.64 0.53 -18.13
C ASP A 165 -14.21 -0.94 -17.99
N LEU A 166 -12.97 -1.24 -18.37
CA LEU A 166 -12.40 -2.59 -18.24
C LEU A 166 -12.28 -3.02 -16.79
N PHE A 167 -11.86 -2.11 -15.91
CA PHE A 167 -11.80 -2.37 -14.49
C PHE A 167 -13.17 -2.69 -13.90
N LEU A 168 -14.18 -1.90 -14.24
CA LEU A 168 -15.55 -2.12 -13.78
C LEU A 168 -16.12 -3.46 -14.26
N LEU A 169 -15.86 -3.83 -15.52
CA LEU A 169 -16.27 -5.14 -16.06
C LEU A 169 -15.63 -6.29 -15.30
N LEU A 170 -14.33 -6.20 -15.03
CA LEU A 170 -13.60 -7.22 -14.27
C LEU A 170 -14.04 -7.26 -12.82
N GLU A 171 -14.33 -6.13 -12.20
CA GLU A 171 -14.89 -6.07 -10.85
C GLU A 171 -16.24 -6.77 -10.79
N GLN A 172 -17.12 -6.53 -11.77
CA GLN A 172 -18.42 -7.21 -11.91
C GLN A 172 -18.26 -8.71 -12.11
N LEU A 173 -17.34 -9.12 -12.97
CA LEU A 173 -17.03 -10.55 -13.20
C LEU A 173 -16.61 -11.27 -11.91
N CYS A 174 -15.92 -10.56 -11.02
CA CYS A 174 -15.39 -11.09 -9.77
C CYS A 174 -16.39 -11.01 -8.61
N LEU A 175 -17.45 -10.18 -8.69
CA LEU A 175 -18.28 -9.79 -7.55
C LEU A 175 -18.95 -10.96 -6.84
N GLU A 176 -19.37 -11.97 -7.59
CA GLU A 176 -20.06 -13.15 -7.02
C GLU A 176 -19.11 -14.31 -6.71
N LYS A 177 -17.83 -14.15 -6.95
CA LYS A 177 -16.82 -15.17 -6.77
C LYS A 177 -16.08 -14.99 -5.44
N GLN A 178 -15.81 -16.09 -4.76
CA GLN A 178 -15.19 -16.05 -3.43
C GLN A 178 -13.67 -16.36 -3.48
N ASN A 179 -13.22 -17.00 -4.55
CA ASN A 179 -11.84 -17.44 -4.65
C ASN A 179 -11.32 -17.40 -6.10
N TRP A 180 -9.99 -17.44 -6.24
CA TRP A 180 -9.33 -17.39 -7.54
C TRP A 180 -9.75 -18.53 -8.49
N LYS A 181 -10.03 -19.70 -7.98
CA LYS A 181 -10.41 -20.86 -8.82
C LYS A 181 -11.73 -20.62 -9.56
N GLU A 182 -12.69 -19.98 -8.90
CA GLU A 182 -13.96 -19.58 -9.50
C GLU A 182 -13.78 -18.46 -10.52
N ILE A 183 -12.99 -17.44 -10.16
CA ILE A 183 -12.72 -16.27 -11.01
C ILE A 183 -11.97 -16.70 -12.28
N LYS A 184 -10.94 -17.51 -12.14
CA LYS A 184 -10.14 -18.00 -13.28
C LYS A 184 -10.98 -18.69 -14.36
N ASN A 185 -12.06 -19.38 -13.99
CA ASN A 185 -12.94 -20.10 -14.88
C ASN A 185 -14.25 -19.33 -15.20
N ALA A 186 -14.35 -18.06 -14.82
CA ALA A 186 -15.51 -17.22 -15.14
C ALA A 186 -15.59 -17.00 -16.67
N ASN A 187 -16.82 -16.98 -17.19
CA ASN A 187 -17.16 -16.70 -18.58
C ASN A 187 -17.77 -15.31 -18.66
#